data_03cd35ac1e50edbb572d9baa1c120906
#
_entry.id   03cd35ac1e50edbb572d9baa1c120906
#
_cell.length_a   1.000
_cell.length_b   1.000
_cell.length_c   1.000
_cell.angle_alpha   90.00
_cell.angle_beta   90.00
_cell.angle_gamma   90.00
#
_symmetry.space_group_name_H-M   'P 1'
#
loop_
_entity.id
_entity.type
_entity.pdbx_description
1 polymer ?
#
loop_
_entity_poly.entity_id
_entity_poly.type
_entity_poly.pdbx_seq_one_letter_code
_entity_poly.pdbx_strand_id
1 'polypeptide(L)'
;NDDNLCDLYIELGEDKLCETCAEFPRFINDYGNIREIGIAPSCKTAGELMFSYKDELTFDTVEDNSLTLEPNDIDAYTYMHLRQARIVAFGIISDRDISIFERLMLYLDYAKRIQKHLDAEKDELIAGVAKRFCGADYREELLDKLKSRDEKLHGKRLIKGLRHFFDDFKGMEVINPDWNIHVARVRRFLDGLADDSGLAAVMKTY
;
A
#
# COMPACT_ATOMS: atom_id res chain seq x y z
N ASN A 1 23.35 18.91 3.90
CA ASN A 1 23.72 20.14 4.61
C ASN A 1 22.57 20.64 5.49
N ASP A 2 22.75 21.74 6.16
CA ASP A 2 21.78 22.31 7.11
C ASP A 2 20.44 22.71 6.45
N ASP A 3 20.44 22.94 5.13
CA ASP A 3 19.24 23.24 4.34
C ASP A 3 18.52 21.99 3.84
N ASN A 4 18.93 20.78 4.26
CA ASN A 4 18.48 19.50 3.77
C ASN A 4 18.68 19.28 2.25
N LEU A 5 19.71 19.91 1.69
CA LEU A 5 20.12 19.71 0.31
C LEU A 5 21.33 18.78 0.22
N CYS A 6 21.47 18.08 -0.89
CA CYS A 6 22.58 17.17 -1.13
C CYS A 6 23.83 17.95 -1.56
N ASP A 7 24.87 17.97 -0.73
CA ASP A 7 26.11 18.65 -1.06
C ASP A 7 26.80 18.05 -2.29
N LEU A 8 26.71 16.74 -2.46
CA LEU A 8 27.27 16.08 -3.64
C LEU A 8 26.64 16.62 -4.94
N TYR A 9 25.31 16.79 -4.93
CA TYR A 9 24.59 17.37 -6.08
C TYR A 9 24.98 18.83 -6.33
N ILE A 10 25.10 19.62 -5.24
CA ILE A 10 25.46 21.04 -5.33
C ILE A 10 26.87 21.21 -5.88
N GLU A 11 27.84 20.41 -5.43
CA GLU A 11 29.23 20.55 -5.76
C GLU A 11 29.60 19.89 -7.10
N LEU A 12 29.03 18.76 -7.42
CA LEU A 12 29.46 17.92 -8.55
C LEU A 12 28.42 17.80 -9.67
N GLY A 13 27.18 18.22 -9.44
CA GLY A 13 26.08 18.13 -10.40
C GLY A 13 25.43 16.75 -10.50
N GLU A 14 24.39 16.67 -11.34
CA GLU A 14 23.53 15.49 -11.51
C GLU A 14 24.32 14.28 -12.06
N ASP A 15 25.24 14.50 -12.98
CA ASP A 15 26.05 13.45 -13.63
C ASP A 15 26.92 12.62 -12.66
N LYS A 16 27.10 13.10 -11.43
CA LYS A 16 27.90 12.43 -10.39
C LYS A 16 27.08 11.74 -9.32
N LEU A 17 25.76 11.78 -9.45
CA LEU A 17 24.90 11.04 -8.55
C LEU A 17 25.00 9.53 -8.82
N CYS A 18 24.89 8.73 -7.76
CA CYS A 18 24.69 7.30 -7.94
C CYS A 18 23.29 7.04 -8.54
N GLU A 19 23.12 5.87 -9.15
CA GLU A 19 21.88 5.46 -9.82
C GLU A 19 20.64 5.67 -8.93
N THR A 20 20.70 5.22 -7.69
CA THR A 20 19.58 5.40 -6.72
C THR A 20 19.20 6.86 -6.51
N CYS A 21 20.20 7.77 -6.44
CA CYS A 21 19.94 9.20 -6.27
C CYS A 21 19.43 9.85 -7.54
N ALA A 22 19.91 9.42 -8.70
CA ALA A 22 19.48 9.94 -10.00
C ALA A 22 18.06 9.52 -10.34
N GLU A 23 17.66 8.31 -9.95
CA GLU A 23 16.32 7.80 -10.19
C GLU A 23 15.28 8.23 -9.15
N PHE A 24 15.72 8.55 -7.91
CA PHE A 24 14.80 9.02 -6.87
C PHE A 24 14.00 10.25 -7.32
N PRO A 25 12.68 10.28 -7.09
CA PRO A 25 11.84 9.36 -6.36
C PRO A 25 11.14 8.29 -7.22
N ARG A 26 11.63 8.01 -8.41
CA ARG A 26 11.04 7.01 -9.30
C ARG A 26 11.34 5.61 -8.80
N PHE A 27 10.41 4.70 -9.01
CA PHE A 27 10.68 3.27 -8.99
C PHE A 27 10.43 2.69 -10.37
N ILE A 28 11.29 1.79 -10.78
CA ILE A 28 11.26 1.14 -12.09
C ILE A 28 11.23 -0.36 -11.84
N ASN A 29 10.21 -1.03 -12.39
CA ASN A 29 10.08 -2.47 -12.32
C ASN A 29 9.99 -3.06 -13.72
N ASP A 30 10.89 -3.96 -14.06
CA ASP A 30 10.93 -4.65 -15.33
C ASP A 30 10.31 -6.05 -15.22
N TYR A 31 9.38 -6.36 -16.12
CA TYR A 31 8.65 -7.62 -16.20
C TYR A 31 8.70 -8.15 -17.63
N GLY A 32 9.84 -8.73 -18.01
CA GLY A 32 10.08 -9.15 -19.37
C GLY A 32 10.08 -7.99 -20.37
N ASN A 33 9.05 -7.87 -21.18
CA ASN A 33 8.89 -6.78 -22.16
C ASN A 33 8.02 -5.61 -21.64
N ILE A 34 7.72 -5.58 -20.37
CA ILE A 34 6.92 -4.52 -19.72
C ILE A 34 7.78 -3.84 -18.68
N ARG A 35 7.85 -2.51 -18.76
CA ARG A 35 8.45 -1.66 -17.73
C ARG A 35 7.35 -0.84 -17.05
N GLU A 36 7.27 -0.93 -15.74
CA GLU A 36 6.39 -0.09 -14.94
C GLU A 36 7.22 0.98 -14.24
N ILE A 37 6.81 2.24 -14.40
CA ILE A 37 7.44 3.39 -13.77
C ILE A 37 6.42 4.06 -12.87
N GLY A 38 6.81 4.36 -11.65
CA GLY A 38 6.00 5.10 -10.71
C GLY A 38 6.84 6.05 -9.87
N ILE A 39 6.18 6.77 -8.97
CA ILE A 39 6.81 7.73 -8.05
C ILE A 39 6.54 7.27 -6.61
N ALA A 40 7.59 7.19 -5.79
CA ALA A 40 7.47 6.80 -4.41
C ALA A 40 7.00 7.97 -3.52
N PRO A 41 6.08 7.74 -2.57
CA PRO A 41 5.60 8.77 -1.64
C PRO A 41 6.64 9.21 -0.61
N SER A 42 7.82 8.60 -0.60
CA SER A 42 8.97 8.99 0.24
C SER A 42 9.53 10.37 -0.11
N CYS A 43 9.31 10.86 -1.33
CA CYS A 43 9.58 12.24 -1.69
C CYS A 43 8.42 13.12 -1.22
N LYS A 44 8.72 14.20 -0.47
CA LYS A 44 7.72 15.14 0.02
C LYS A 44 6.83 15.69 -1.10
N THR A 45 7.44 16.17 -2.19
CA THR A 45 6.72 16.72 -3.34
C THR A 45 5.83 15.67 -4.01
N ALA A 46 6.34 14.44 -4.19
CA ALA A 46 5.54 13.35 -4.75
C ALA A 46 4.36 12.99 -3.84
N GLY A 47 4.57 12.93 -2.53
CA GLY A 47 3.52 12.72 -1.54
C GLY A 47 2.45 13.83 -1.58
N GLU A 48 2.86 15.09 -1.63
CA GLU A 48 1.93 16.24 -1.74
C GLU A 48 1.09 16.17 -3.02
N LEU A 49 1.69 15.83 -4.15
CA LEU A 49 0.98 15.63 -5.42
C LEU A 49 -0.02 14.49 -5.33
N MET A 50 0.37 13.34 -4.79
CA MET A 50 -0.51 12.18 -4.61
C MET A 50 -1.72 12.52 -3.73
N PHE A 51 -1.51 13.20 -2.59
CA PHE A 51 -2.60 13.59 -1.69
C PHE A 51 -3.46 14.73 -2.22
N SER A 52 -2.94 15.56 -3.11
CA SER A 52 -3.71 16.64 -3.76
C SER A 52 -4.53 16.15 -4.95
N TYR A 53 -4.20 14.98 -5.52
CA TYR A 53 -4.88 14.42 -6.67
C TYR A 53 -6.32 14.01 -6.32
N LYS A 54 -7.29 14.53 -7.09
CA LYS A 54 -8.73 14.35 -6.82
C LYS A 54 -9.44 13.49 -7.85
N ASP A 55 -8.80 13.30 -8.99
CA ASP A 55 -9.39 12.55 -10.10
C ASP A 55 -9.17 11.04 -9.91
N GLU A 56 -9.78 10.26 -10.78
CA GLU A 56 -9.56 8.82 -10.83
C GLU A 56 -8.13 8.51 -11.29
N LEU A 57 -7.47 7.58 -10.60
CA LEU A 57 -6.12 7.15 -10.97
C LEU A 57 -6.16 6.41 -12.31
N THR A 58 -5.42 6.91 -13.28
CA THR A 58 -5.26 6.30 -14.60
C THR A 58 -3.82 5.87 -14.83
N PHE A 59 -3.65 4.90 -15.72
CA PHE A 59 -2.35 4.41 -16.13
C PHE A 59 -2.20 4.59 -17.63
N ASP A 60 -1.15 5.30 -18.02
CA ASP A 60 -0.79 5.46 -19.43
C ASP A 60 0.12 4.31 -19.86
N THR A 61 -0.14 3.76 -21.04
CA THR A 61 0.70 2.74 -21.66
C THR A 61 1.30 3.31 -22.94
N VAL A 62 2.63 3.29 -23.03
CA VAL A 62 3.38 3.78 -24.18
C VAL A 62 4.23 2.64 -24.73
N GLU A 63 4.22 2.45 -26.04
CA GLU A 63 5.16 1.54 -26.71
C GLU A 63 6.48 2.28 -26.96
N ASP A 64 7.56 1.76 -26.43
CA ASP A 64 8.91 2.29 -26.64
C ASP A 64 9.83 1.20 -27.21
N ASN A 65 10.03 1.27 -28.52
CA ASN A 65 10.90 0.33 -29.22
C ASN A 65 12.40 0.69 -29.13
N SER A 66 12.75 1.80 -28.50
CA SER A 66 14.13 2.20 -28.27
C SER A 66 14.76 1.55 -27.04
N LEU A 67 13.92 1.05 -26.12
CA LEU A 67 14.35 0.38 -24.90
C LEU A 67 14.58 -1.11 -25.14
N THR A 68 15.78 -1.57 -24.83
CA THR A 68 16.08 -2.99 -24.70
C THR A 68 16.04 -3.35 -23.22
N LEU A 69 15.07 -4.16 -22.82
CA LEU A 69 14.99 -4.65 -21.45
C LEU A 69 15.87 -5.88 -21.30
N GLU A 70 16.65 -5.92 -20.22
CA GLU A 70 17.43 -7.11 -19.90
C GLU A 70 16.50 -8.26 -19.48
N PRO A 71 16.82 -9.50 -19.87
CA PRO A 71 16.12 -10.66 -19.38
C PRO A 71 16.20 -10.71 -17.85
N ASN A 72 15.08 -10.95 -17.20
CA ASN A 72 15.01 -11.14 -15.75
C ASN A 72 14.44 -12.51 -15.41
N ASP A 73 14.63 -12.93 -14.16
CA ASP A 73 14.20 -14.24 -13.65
C ASP A 73 12.72 -14.27 -13.24
N ILE A 74 11.92 -13.28 -13.67
CA ILE A 74 10.51 -13.23 -13.34
C ILE A 74 9.74 -14.26 -14.14
N ASP A 75 9.07 -15.16 -13.46
CA ASP A 75 8.17 -16.10 -14.09
C ASP A 75 7.00 -15.39 -14.76
N ALA A 76 6.98 -15.43 -16.09
CA ALA A 76 5.95 -14.77 -16.89
C ALA A 76 4.53 -15.29 -16.59
N TYR A 77 4.42 -16.56 -16.23
CA TYR A 77 3.13 -17.18 -15.90
C TYR A 77 2.56 -16.59 -14.60
N THR A 78 3.35 -16.59 -13.53
CA THR A 78 3.01 -15.96 -12.27
C THR A 78 2.70 -14.46 -12.43
N TYR A 79 3.54 -13.75 -13.20
CA TYR A 79 3.33 -12.33 -13.49
C TYR A 79 1.97 -12.07 -14.15
N MET A 80 1.59 -12.84 -15.15
CA MET A 80 0.29 -12.66 -15.82
C MET A 80 -0.89 -12.84 -14.87
N HIS A 81 -0.85 -13.85 -14.00
CA HIS A 81 -1.88 -14.08 -13.00
C HIS A 81 -1.96 -12.95 -11.98
N LEU A 82 -0.82 -12.47 -11.48
CA LEU A 82 -0.76 -11.35 -10.54
C LEU A 82 -1.21 -10.03 -11.18
N ARG A 83 -0.89 -9.78 -12.44
CA ARG A 83 -1.36 -8.60 -13.17
C ARG A 83 -2.88 -8.57 -13.26
N GLN A 84 -3.52 -9.69 -13.58
CA GLN A 84 -4.99 -9.78 -13.56
C GLN A 84 -5.58 -9.60 -12.16
N ALA A 85 -4.95 -10.24 -11.16
CA ALA A 85 -5.37 -10.09 -9.78
C ALA A 85 -5.27 -8.63 -9.29
N ARG A 86 -4.27 -7.88 -9.73
CA ARG A 86 -4.08 -6.46 -9.41
C ARG A 86 -5.23 -5.58 -9.90
N ILE A 87 -5.79 -5.87 -11.07
CA ILE A 87 -6.97 -5.14 -11.60
C ILE A 87 -8.15 -5.25 -10.63
N VAL A 88 -8.40 -6.45 -10.12
CA VAL A 88 -9.46 -6.69 -9.14
C VAL A 88 -9.16 -5.99 -7.81
N ALA A 89 -7.90 -6.00 -7.37
CA ALA A 89 -7.46 -5.28 -6.17
C ALA A 89 -7.72 -3.77 -6.28
N PHE A 90 -7.41 -3.16 -7.43
CA PHE A 90 -7.74 -1.75 -7.68
C PHE A 90 -9.25 -1.49 -7.65
N GLY A 91 -10.05 -2.37 -8.26
CA GLY A 91 -11.51 -2.28 -8.22
C GLY A 91 -12.06 -2.32 -6.79
N ILE A 92 -11.50 -3.15 -5.91
CA ILE A 92 -11.90 -3.22 -4.50
C ILE A 92 -11.55 -1.91 -3.78
N ILE A 93 -10.34 -1.41 -3.93
CA ILE A 93 -9.89 -0.19 -3.22
C ILE A 93 -10.57 1.07 -3.75
N SER A 94 -10.92 1.10 -5.03
CA SER A 94 -11.57 2.24 -5.67
C SER A 94 -13.09 2.29 -5.49
N ASP A 95 -13.70 1.23 -4.94
CA ASP A 95 -15.15 1.13 -4.73
C ASP A 95 -15.62 2.14 -3.69
N ARG A 96 -16.21 3.25 -4.13
CA ARG A 96 -16.68 4.35 -3.26
C ARG A 96 -18.04 4.11 -2.63
N ASP A 97 -18.75 3.06 -3.03
CA ASP A 97 -20.07 2.72 -2.50
C ASP A 97 -19.98 2.08 -1.11
N ILE A 98 -18.78 1.61 -0.73
CA ILE A 98 -18.49 1.06 0.59
C ILE A 98 -17.42 1.86 1.32
N SER A 99 -17.42 1.80 2.65
CA SER A 99 -16.47 2.54 3.49
C SER A 99 -15.02 2.11 3.24
N ILE A 100 -14.07 2.98 3.54
CA ILE A 100 -12.63 2.66 3.43
C ILE A 100 -12.25 1.42 4.26
N PHE A 101 -12.89 1.25 5.42
CA PHE A 101 -12.65 0.10 6.29
C PHE A 101 -13.11 -1.21 5.62
N GLU A 102 -14.29 -1.22 5.01
CA GLU A 102 -14.81 -2.36 4.27
C GLU A 102 -13.95 -2.72 3.06
N ARG A 103 -13.48 -1.68 2.33
CA ARG A 103 -12.52 -1.87 1.22
C ARG A 103 -11.24 -2.54 1.70
N LEU A 104 -10.67 -2.07 2.81
CA LEU A 104 -9.46 -2.64 3.38
C LEU A 104 -9.67 -4.08 3.88
N MET A 105 -10.83 -4.39 4.49
CA MET A 105 -11.17 -5.75 4.90
C MET A 105 -11.21 -6.70 3.70
N LEU A 106 -11.93 -6.32 2.64
CA LEU A 106 -12.01 -7.10 1.40
C LEU A 106 -10.63 -7.26 0.74
N TYR A 107 -9.87 -6.17 0.64
CA TYR A 107 -8.55 -6.18 0.04
C TYR A 107 -7.59 -7.12 0.78
N LEU A 108 -7.56 -7.07 2.11
CA LEU A 108 -6.69 -7.93 2.92
C LEU A 108 -7.10 -9.40 2.83
N ASP A 109 -8.40 -9.73 2.81
CA ASP A 109 -8.85 -11.11 2.62
C ASP A 109 -8.52 -11.60 1.21
N TYR A 110 -8.71 -10.74 0.20
CA TYR A 110 -8.31 -11.02 -1.17
C TYR A 110 -6.81 -11.31 -1.29
N ALA A 111 -5.96 -10.42 -0.78
CA ALA A 111 -4.52 -10.57 -0.81
C ALA A 111 -4.05 -11.86 -0.11
N LYS A 112 -4.62 -12.19 1.05
CA LYS A 112 -4.32 -13.44 1.77
C LYS A 112 -4.67 -14.69 0.95
N ARG A 113 -5.76 -14.65 0.20
CA ARG A 113 -6.14 -15.80 -0.66
C ARG A 113 -5.20 -15.95 -1.84
N ILE A 114 -4.79 -14.84 -2.46
CA ILE A 114 -3.78 -14.85 -3.52
C ILE A 114 -2.46 -15.41 -2.96
N GLN A 115 -1.97 -14.87 -1.86
CA GLN A 115 -0.73 -15.29 -1.22
C GLN A 115 -0.72 -16.79 -0.92
N LYS A 116 -1.83 -17.32 -0.39
CA LYS A 116 -1.95 -18.75 -0.12
C LYS A 116 -1.76 -19.63 -1.35
N HIS A 117 -2.19 -19.16 -2.53
CA HIS A 117 -1.99 -19.91 -3.78
C HIS A 117 -0.57 -19.79 -4.29
N LEU A 118 0.04 -18.61 -4.17
CA LEU A 118 1.45 -18.40 -4.48
C LEU A 118 2.35 -19.28 -3.60
N ASP A 119 2.13 -19.29 -2.29
CA ASP A 119 2.90 -20.12 -1.34
C ASP A 119 2.76 -21.63 -1.60
N ALA A 120 1.67 -22.03 -2.26
CA ALA A 120 1.40 -23.41 -2.63
C ALA A 120 1.83 -23.75 -4.07
N GLU A 121 2.45 -22.80 -4.79
CA GLU A 121 2.83 -22.94 -6.21
C GLU A 121 1.62 -23.33 -7.10
N LYS A 122 0.45 -22.72 -6.84
CA LYS A 122 -0.83 -22.97 -7.54
C LYS A 122 -1.38 -21.71 -8.17
N ASP A 123 -0.58 -21.07 -9.00
CA ASP A 123 -0.88 -19.76 -9.59
C ASP A 123 -2.11 -19.80 -10.51
N GLU A 124 -2.41 -20.94 -11.12
CA GLU A 124 -3.60 -21.16 -11.93
C GLU A 124 -4.92 -20.94 -11.14
N LEU A 125 -4.88 -21.07 -9.81
CA LEU A 125 -6.06 -20.85 -8.96
C LEU A 125 -6.32 -19.37 -8.64
N ILE A 126 -5.35 -18.50 -8.88
CA ILE A 126 -5.45 -17.05 -8.64
C ILE A 126 -6.60 -16.45 -9.46
N ALA A 127 -6.72 -16.84 -10.72
CA ALA A 127 -7.80 -16.37 -11.60
C ALA A 127 -9.20 -16.70 -11.03
N GLY A 128 -9.35 -17.87 -10.41
CA GLY A 128 -10.58 -18.27 -9.75
C GLY A 128 -10.93 -17.44 -8.53
N VAL A 129 -9.92 -17.02 -7.75
CA VAL A 129 -10.08 -16.07 -6.65
C VAL A 129 -10.51 -14.71 -7.18
N ALA A 130 -9.80 -14.17 -8.16
CA ALA A 130 -10.09 -12.90 -8.79
C ALA A 130 -11.53 -12.85 -9.32
N LYS A 131 -11.95 -13.86 -10.06
CA LYS A 131 -13.31 -13.97 -10.60
C LYS A 131 -14.39 -13.92 -9.51
N ARG A 132 -14.17 -14.57 -8.36
CA ARG A 132 -15.13 -14.52 -7.24
C ARG A 132 -15.28 -13.12 -6.68
N PHE A 133 -14.17 -12.40 -6.52
CA PHE A 133 -14.18 -11.03 -5.99
C PHE A 133 -14.72 -9.97 -6.97
N CYS A 134 -14.91 -10.31 -8.24
CA CYS A 134 -15.65 -9.46 -9.17
C CYS A 134 -17.18 -9.47 -8.89
N GLY A 135 -17.70 -10.50 -8.25
CA GLY A 135 -19.13 -10.61 -7.92
C GLY A 135 -19.51 -9.74 -6.72
N ALA A 136 -20.51 -8.86 -6.91
CA ALA A 136 -21.01 -8.01 -5.83
C ALA A 136 -21.60 -8.82 -4.67
N ASP A 137 -22.46 -9.78 -4.96
CA ASP A 137 -23.10 -10.64 -3.95
C ASP A 137 -22.06 -11.38 -3.10
N TYR A 138 -21.00 -11.86 -3.72
CA TYR A 138 -19.91 -12.53 -3.00
C TYR A 138 -19.18 -11.58 -2.05
N ARG A 139 -18.93 -10.34 -2.50
CA ARG A 139 -18.25 -9.32 -1.67
C ARG A 139 -19.13 -8.94 -0.47
N GLU A 140 -20.44 -8.76 -0.68
CA GLU A 140 -21.40 -8.44 0.39
C GLU A 140 -21.47 -9.56 1.43
N GLU A 141 -21.67 -10.80 1.00
CA GLU A 141 -21.69 -11.97 1.90
C GLU A 141 -20.36 -12.13 2.67
N LEU A 142 -19.25 -11.86 2.02
CA LEU A 142 -17.93 -11.92 2.65
C LEU A 142 -17.76 -10.81 3.68
N LEU A 143 -18.19 -9.58 3.37
CA LEU A 143 -18.13 -8.45 4.31
C LEU A 143 -18.94 -8.75 5.58
N ASP A 144 -20.13 -9.31 5.46
CA ASP A 144 -20.95 -9.68 6.62
C ASP A 144 -20.23 -10.71 7.50
N LYS A 145 -19.60 -11.70 6.88
CA LYS A 145 -18.79 -12.69 7.60
C LYS A 145 -17.57 -12.06 8.29
N LEU A 146 -16.89 -11.13 7.61
CA LEU A 146 -15.71 -10.46 8.15
C LEU A 146 -16.09 -9.54 9.31
N LYS A 147 -17.16 -8.75 9.19
CA LYS A 147 -17.70 -7.90 10.26
C LYS A 147 -18.10 -8.73 11.49
N SER A 148 -18.81 -9.83 11.28
CA SER A 148 -19.21 -10.74 12.36
C SER A 148 -18.03 -11.38 13.09
N ARG A 149 -16.91 -11.62 12.40
CA ARG A 149 -15.66 -12.09 13.02
C ARG A 149 -14.96 -10.98 13.80
N ASP A 150 -14.97 -9.79 13.23
CA ASP A 150 -14.35 -8.61 13.82
C ASP A 150 -15.05 -8.26 15.14
N GLU A 151 -16.38 -8.20 15.18
CA GLU A 151 -17.15 -8.00 16.41
C GLU A 151 -16.81 -8.99 17.53
N LYS A 152 -16.49 -10.24 17.20
CA LYS A 152 -16.07 -11.26 18.18
C LYS A 152 -14.63 -11.08 18.66
N LEU A 153 -13.80 -10.43 17.88
CA LEU A 153 -12.40 -10.14 18.22
C LEU A 153 -12.24 -8.80 18.94
N HIS A 154 -13.29 -7.96 18.89
CA HIS A 154 -13.32 -6.65 19.54
C HIS A 154 -13.35 -6.81 21.05
N GLY A 155 -12.31 -6.52 21.63
CA GLY A 155 -12.07 -6.36 23.02
C GLY A 155 -10.69 -5.70 23.15
N LYS A 156 -10.26 -5.33 24.28
CA LYS A 156 -9.01 -4.62 24.66
C LYS A 156 -7.72 -4.96 23.84
N ARG A 157 -7.84 -5.85 22.83
CA ARG A 157 -6.73 -6.31 21.99
C ARG A 157 -6.32 -5.30 20.92
N LEU A 158 -7.27 -4.59 20.29
CA LEU A 158 -6.96 -3.68 19.19
C LEU A 158 -6.17 -2.47 19.68
N ILE A 159 -6.68 -1.78 20.72
CA ILE A 159 -5.97 -0.63 21.33
C ILE A 159 -4.60 -1.07 21.86
N LYS A 160 -4.54 -2.24 22.53
CA LYS A 160 -3.27 -2.79 23.01
C LYS A 160 -2.29 -3.06 21.85
N GLY A 161 -2.79 -3.63 20.75
CA GLY A 161 -1.98 -3.88 19.56
C GLY A 161 -1.47 -2.59 18.92
N LEU A 162 -2.33 -1.57 18.79
CA LEU A 162 -1.94 -0.26 18.27
C LEU A 162 -0.91 0.43 19.18
N ARG A 163 -1.10 0.38 20.49
CA ARG A 163 -0.12 0.93 21.45
C ARG A 163 1.23 0.26 21.27
N HIS A 164 1.27 -1.07 21.17
CA HIS A 164 2.50 -1.82 20.95
C HIS A 164 3.16 -1.45 19.61
N PHE A 165 2.38 -1.39 18.54
CA PHE A 165 2.85 -0.94 17.23
C PHE A 165 3.49 0.45 17.27
N PHE A 166 2.86 1.42 17.97
CA PHE A 166 3.45 2.75 18.14
C PHE A 166 4.62 2.79 19.14
N ASP A 167 4.77 1.77 20.00
CA ASP A 167 5.97 1.64 20.84
C ASP A 167 7.20 1.22 20.02
N ASP A 168 7.01 0.43 18.98
CA ASP A 168 8.11 -0.01 18.10
C ASP A 168 8.76 1.17 17.36
N PHE A 169 8.00 2.23 17.10
CA PHE A 169 8.55 3.46 16.49
C PHE A 169 9.57 4.19 17.37
N LYS A 170 9.64 3.92 18.67
CA LYS A 170 10.64 4.53 19.55
C LYS A 170 12.08 4.11 19.23
N GLY A 171 12.23 2.94 18.61
CA GLY A 171 13.53 2.42 18.19
C GLY A 171 13.96 2.83 16.78
N MET A 172 13.11 3.55 16.04
CA MET A 172 13.40 3.99 14.68
C MET A 172 14.22 5.27 14.69
N GLU A 173 15.12 5.40 13.70
CA GLU A 173 15.84 6.63 13.44
C GLU A 173 14.88 7.76 13.07
N VAL A 174 15.03 8.90 13.73
CA VAL A 174 14.17 10.06 13.51
C VAL A 174 14.86 11.00 12.53
N ILE A 175 14.41 10.98 11.28
CA ILE A 175 14.91 11.87 10.22
C ILE A 175 14.36 13.29 10.39
N ASN A 176 13.06 13.42 10.76
CA ASN A 176 12.41 14.70 10.99
C ASN A 176 11.92 14.79 12.45
N PRO A 177 12.32 15.81 13.23
CA PRO A 177 11.88 16.00 14.61
C PRO A 177 10.36 16.04 14.81
N ASP A 178 9.60 16.50 13.82
CA ASP A 178 8.13 16.53 13.83
C ASP A 178 7.51 15.14 13.97
N TRP A 179 8.24 14.10 13.54
CA TRP A 179 7.82 12.71 13.71
C TRP A 179 7.48 12.38 15.16
N ASN A 180 8.35 12.77 16.08
CA ASN A 180 8.12 12.56 17.52
C ASN A 180 6.86 13.24 18.02
N ILE A 181 6.55 14.43 17.51
CA ILE A 181 5.34 15.18 17.83
C ILE A 181 4.10 14.41 17.36
N HIS A 182 4.13 13.90 16.14
CA HIS A 182 3.02 13.12 15.57
C HIS A 182 2.79 11.80 16.32
N VAL A 183 3.85 11.04 16.58
CA VAL A 183 3.78 9.80 17.37
C VAL A 183 3.23 10.06 18.78
N ALA A 184 3.71 11.11 19.45
CA ALA A 184 3.23 11.47 20.77
C ALA A 184 1.74 11.92 20.77
N ARG A 185 1.28 12.56 19.68
CA ARG A 185 -0.14 12.93 19.52
C ARG A 185 -1.02 11.69 19.38
N VAL A 186 -0.64 10.73 18.52
CA VAL A 186 -1.38 9.49 18.34
C VAL A 186 -1.40 8.68 19.63
N ARG A 187 -0.29 8.58 20.33
CA ARG A 187 -0.24 7.87 21.62
C ARG A 187 -1.17 8.48 22.64
N ARG A 188 -1.13 9.79 22.84
CA ARG A 188 -2.05 10.49 23.77
C ARG A 188 -3.51 10.23 23.44
N PHE A 189 -3.84 10.19 22.13
CA PHE A 189 -5.18 9.83 21.67
C PHE A 189 -5.53 8.39 22.08
N LEU A 190 -4.67 7.41 21.78
CA LEU A 190 -4.88 6.00 22.14
C LEU A 190 -4.95 5.78 23.66
N ASP A 191 -4.17 6.54 24.45
CA ASP A 191 -4.19 6.46 25.91
C ASP A 191 -5.47 7.05 26.53
N GLY A 192 -6.11 7.99 25.82
CA GLY A 192 -7.41 8.56 26.20
C GLY A 192 -8.60 7.63 25.90
N LEU A 193 -8.40 6.56 25.11
CA LEU A 193 -9.44 5.58 24.83
C LEU A 193 -9.53 4.56 25.97
N ALA A 194 -10.69 4.50 26.62
CA ALA A 194 -10.92 3.56 27.73
C ALA A 194 -11.01 2.11 27.25
N ASP A 195 -11.59 1.93 26.05
CA ASP A 195 -11.83 0.64 25.42
C ASP A 195 -11.90 0.78 23.89
N ASP A 196 -12.09 -0.35 23.20
CA ASP A 196 -12.19 -0.39 21.75
C ASP A 196 -13.46 0.28 21.19
N SER A 197 -14.46 0.56 22.04
CA SER A 197 -15.71 1.21 21.60
C SER A 197 -15.46 2.66 21.17
N GLY A 198 -14.56 3.36 21.87
CA GLY A 198 -14.13 4.70 21.48
C GLY A 198 -13.41 4.72 20.12
N LEU A 199 -12.54 3.74 19.87
CA LEU A 199 -11.85 3.61 18.60
C LEU A 199 -12.82 3.26 17.45
N ALA A 200 -13.76 2.34 17.69
CA ALA A 200 -14.79 1.97 16.73
C ALA A 200 -15.69 3.16 16.36
N ALA A 201 -16.01 4.03 17.31
CA ALA A 201 -16.75 5.26 17.05
C ALA A 201 -15.99 6.21 16.11
N VAL A 202 -14.69 6.38 16.34
CA VAL A 202 -13.82 7.21 15.46
C VAL A 202 -13.74 6.61 14.07
N MET A 203 -13.52 5.30 13.94
CA MET A 203 -13.41 4.61 12.64
C MET A 203 -14.71 4.64 11.81
N LYS A 204 -15.86 4.82 12.44
CA LYS A 204 -17.15 5.01 11.74
C LYS A 204 -17.37 6.43 11.22
N THR A 205 -16.57 7.39 11.68
CA THR A 205 -16.72 8.80 11.33
C THR A 205 -15.92 9.19 10.07
N TYR A 206 -15.00 8.34 9.65
CA TYR A 206 -14.16 8.50 8.46
C TYR A 206 -14.39 7.37 7.46
#